data_0ac51e01112f5b715bbc31fd87cff26e
#
_entry.id   0ac51e01112f5b715bbc31fd87cff26e
#
_cell.length_a   1.000
_cell.length_b   1.000
_cell.length_c   1.000
_cell.angle_alpha   90.00
_cell.angle_beta   90.00
_cell.angle_gamma   90.00
#
_symmetry.space_group_name_H-M   'P 1'
#
loop_
_entity.id
_entity.type
_entity.pdbx_description
1 polymer ?
#
loop_
_entity_poly.entity_id
_entity_poly.type
_entity_poly.pdbx_seq_one_letter_code
_entity_poly.pdbx_strand_id
1 'polypeptide(L)'
;IRYNFKSKRAAIKAIVTQQGEGFVQGKTVKKDEEENLYIRNAIYTTCNLSHPHFHIKANKIKVVGKKEIISGPFHFELNDIPLPIGLPFGFFPYSQPREAGKSGIIIPTYGEEPTGRGFYLREGGYYWAASENIGIRFTGQIYSKGGWGLGANSQYNKRYRFTGSFNLALNRNSNGDEFSPTKRTDFALQWSHSPQSRGNSSFSASVNIASNSYNQFNNYNSQQYLSNTIGSSVQYTKNFGQTVRTGISLRINQNTTTRVFDAGTEFNFGLNQFQPFKRKNSIGDRFLDQFRLGLDFSGSVSMTNQVSDPYTRYEFDVYPRSSNSIRGIIQKPFIPQNA
;
A
#
# COMPACT_ATOMS: atom_id res chain seq x y z
N ILE A 1 -15.65 -36.86 28.84
CA ILE A 1 -16.49 -35.63 28.80
C ILE A 1 -17.47 -35.73 29.96
N ARG A 2 -17.55 -34.67 30.77
CA ARG A 2 -18.59 -34.52 31.80
C ARG A 2 -19.37 -33.24 31.45
N TYR A 3 -20.69 -33.34 31.31
CA TYR A 3 -21.58 -32.23 31.01
C TYR A 3 -22.74 -32.18 32.02
N ASN A 4 -22.99 -30.98 32.54
CA ASN A 4 -24.11 -30.74 33.44
C ASN A 4 -25.21 -29.96 32.71
N PHE A 5 -26.35 -30.61 32.46
CA PHE A 5 -27.47 -30.03 31.69
C PHE A 5 -28.15 -28.87 32.42
N LYS A 6 -28.13 -28.84 33.77
CA LYS A 6 -28.74 -27.71 34.53
C LYS A 6 -27.87 -26.43 34.47
N SER A 7 -26.55 -26.58 34.64
CA SER A 7 -25.63 -25.45 34.68
C SER A 7 -24.94 -25.20 33.34
N LYS A 8 -25.24 -25.95 32.28
CA LYS A 8 -24.63 -25.88 30.96
C LYS A 8 -23.09 -25.91 30.96
N ARG A 9 -22.48 -26.39 32.05
CA ARG A 9 -21.02 -26.50 32.23
C ARG A 9 -20.49 -27.81 31.71
N ALA A 10 -19.34 -27.75 31.07
CA ALA A 10 -18.66 -28.94 30.57
C ALA A 10 -17.20 -29.00 31.04
N ALA A 11 -16.69 -30.22 31.24
CA ALA A 11 -15.27 -30.49 31.44
C ALA A 11 -14.85 -31.64 30.52
N ILE A 12 -13.78 -31.42 29.77
CA ILE A 12 -13.24 -32.36 28.80
C ILE A 12 -11.75 -32.54 29.09
N LYS A 13 -11.26 -33.75 29.03
CA LYS A 13 -9.84 -34.06 29.09
C LYS A 13 -9.34 -34.40 27.69
N ALA A 14 -8.16 -33.90 27.34
CA ALA A 14 -7.49 -34.14 26.06
C ALA A 14 -8.40 -33.87 24.85
N ILE A 15 -8.44 -32.61 24.43
CA ILE A 15 -9.17 -32.18 23.23
C ILE A 15 -8.18 -31.74 22.15
N VAL A 16 -8.48 -32.12 20.92
CA VAL A 16 -7.86 -31.55 19.70
C VAL A 16 -8.99 -30.98 18.88
N THR A 17 -8.89 -29.72 18.57
CA THR A 17 -9.89 -28.97 17.78
C THR A 17 -9.22 -28.25 16.67
N GLN A 18 -9.73 -28.36 15.45
CA GLN A 18 -9.31 -27.55 14.33
C GLN A 18 -9.99 -26.18 14.39
N GLN A 19 -9.21 -25.13 14.23
CA GLN A 19 -9.66 -23.74 14.26
C GLN A 19 -9.08 -23.02 13.04
N GLY A 20 -9.88 -22.84 11.99
CA GLY A 20 -9.39 -22.33 10.72
C GLY A 20 -8.34 -23.27 10.12
N GLU A 21 -7.16 -22.74 9.84
CA GLU A 21 -6.00 -23.52 9.34
C GLU A 21 -5.14 -24.12 10.45
N GLY A 22 -5.46 -23.86 11.73
CA GLY A 22 -4.67 -24.31 12.87
C GLY A 22 -5.38 -25.34 13.74
N PHE A 23 -4.59 -26.03 14.55
CA PHE A 23 -5.05 -27.02 15.52
C PHE A 23 -4.77 -26.53 16.94
N VAL A 24 -5.78 -26.55 17.79
CA VAL A 24 -5.66 -26.28 19.21
C VAL A 24 -5.77 -27.61 19.98
N GLN A 25 -4.74 -27.92 20.72
CA GLN A 25 -4.75 -29.08 21.62
C GLN A 25 -4.78 -28.56 23.05
N GLY A 26 -5.57 -29.19 23.90
CA GLY A 26 -5.69 -28.84 25.32
C GLY A 26 -5.72 -30.03 26.23
N LYS A 27 -4.91 -30.03 27.31
CA LYS A 27 -4.91 -31.13 28.29
C LYS A 27 -6.21 -31.16 29.10
N THR A 28 -6.75 -30.00 29.43
CA THR A 28 -8.02 -29.87 30.18
C THR A 28 -8.78 -28.66 29.66
N VAL A 29 -10.00 -28.87 29.24
CA VAL A 29 -10.90 -27.81 28.77
C VAL A 29 -12.13 -27.76 29.64
N LYS A 30 -12.51 -26.56 30.10
CA LYS A 30 -13.75 -26.30 30.82
C LYS A 30 -14.56 -25.29 30.05
N LYS A 31 -15.86 -25.55 29.93
CA LYS A 31 -16.83 -24.60 29.35
C LYS A 31 -17.72 -24.08 30.48
N ASP A 32 -17.96 -22.78 30.53
CA ASP A 32 -18.90 -22.12 31.44
C ASP A 32 -20.30 -21.92 30.81
N GLU A 33 -21.20 -21.30 31.54
CA GLU A 33 -22.58 -21.02 31.12
C GLU A 33 -22.64 -20.02 29.98
N GLU A 34 -21.66 -19.07 29.90
CA GLU A 34 -21.55 -18.02 28.92
C GLU A 34 -20.81 -18.48 27.63
N GLU A 35 -20.62 -19.81 27.49
CA GLU A 35 -19.87 -20.39 26.36
C GLU A 35 -18.37 -20.09 26.33
N ASN A 36 -17.81 -19.51 27.39
CA ASN A 36 -16.36 -19.31 27.44
C ASN A 36 -15.67 -20.66 27.66
N LEU A 37 -14.52 -20.83 26.96
CA LEU A 37 -13.68 -22.00 27.11
C LEU A 37 -12.40 -21.66 27.87
N TYR A 38 -12.09 -22.42 28.89
CA TYR A 38 -10.85 -22.33 29.65
C TYR A 38 -10.01 -23.57 29.37
N ILE A 39 -8.84 -23.35 28.76
CA ILE A 39 -7.94 -24.43 28.34
C ILE A 39 -6.66 -24.34 29.17
N ARG A 40 -6.24 -25.46 29.74
CA ARG A 40 -4.94 -25.60 30.39
C ARG A 40 -3.97 -26.39 29.54
N ASN A 41 -2.70 -25.99 29.57
CA ASN A 41 -1.63 -26.56 28.76
C ASN A 41 -2.07 -26.67 27.31
N ALA A 42 -2.33 -25.53 26.70
CA ALA A 42 -2.76 -25.45 25.35
C ALA A 42 -1.55 -25.39 24.39
N ILE A 43 -1.68 -26.09 23.30
CA ILE A 43 -0.73 -26.06 22.18
C ILE A 43 -1.50 -25.60 20.95
N TYR A 44 -0.97 -24.59 20.26
CA TYR A 44 -1.49 -24.13 18.99
C TYR A 44 -0.45 -24.34 17.90
N THR A 45 -0.84 -24.96 16.81
CA THR A 45 0.01 -25.24 15.67
C THR A 45 -0.78 -25.24 14.38
N THR A 46 -0.15 -24.92 13.25
CA THR A 46 -0.68 -25.14 11.90
C THR A 46 -0.20 -26.45 11.29
N CYS A 47 0.62 -27.21 12.02
CA CYS A 47 1.09 -28.53 11.61
C CYS A 47 0.05 -29.59 11.94
N ASN A 48 -0.30 -30.42 10.97
CA ASN A 48 -1.30 -31.48 11.11
C ASN A 48 -0.75 -32.81 11.66
N LEU A 49 0.50 -32.84 12.08
CA LEU A 49 1.14 -34.01 12.64
C LEU A 49 0.72 -34.22 14.11
N SER A 50 0.71 -35.46 14.57
CA SER A 50 0.48 -35.81 15.96
C SER A 50 1.52 -35.20 16.91
N HIS A 51 2.77 -35.09 16.45
CA HIS A 51 3.86 -34.32 17.06
C HIS A 51 4.24 -33.17 16.12
N PRO A 52 3.73 -31.95 16.37
CA PRO A 52 4.00 -30.82 15.52
C PRO A 52 5.45 -30.35 15.65
N HIS A 53 6.12 -30.09 14.54
CA HIS A 53 7.51 -29.60 14.53
C HIS A 53 7.66 -28.22 15.17
N PHE A 54 6.60 -27.42 15.15
CA PHE A 54 6.57 -26.11 15.77
C PHE A 54 5.19 -25.84 16.37
N HIS A 55 5.18 -25.24 17.53
CA HIS A 55 3.92 -24.88 18.19
C HIS A 55 4.11 -23.73 19.19
N ILE A 56 3.03 -23.07 19.48
CA ILE A 56 2.92 -22.12 20.58
C ILE A 56 2.35 -22.88 21.78
N LYS A 57 3.07 -22.88 22.87
CA LYS A 57 2.64 -23.49 24.13
C LYS A 57 2.23 -22.42 25.12
N ALA A 58 1.01 -22.53 25.61
CA ALA A 58 0.44 -21.61 26.58
C ALA A 58 -0.05 -22.33 27.82
N ASN A 59 0.26 -21.81 29.02
CA ASN A 59 -0.14 -22.41 30.28
C ASN A 59 -1.66 -22.36 30.46
N LYS A 60 -2.29 -21.26 30.09
CA LYS A 60 -3.73 -21.03 30.21
C LYS A 60 -4.22 -20.20 29.03
N ILE A 61 -5.34 -20.61 28.46
CA ILE A 61 -6.05 -19.88 27.43
C ILE A 61 -7.50 -19.71 27.83
N LYS A 62 -8.07 -18.54 27.66
CA LYS A 62 -9.49 -18.26 27.76
C LYS A 62 -10.01 -17.87 26.40
N VAL A 63 -10.99 -18.57 25.87
CA VAL A 63 -11.73 -18.19 24.66
C VAL A 63 -13.04 -17.57 25.09
N VAL A 64 -13.25 -16.30 24.76
CA VAL A 64 -14.42 -15.52 25.19
C VAL A 64 -15.44 -15.49 24.05
N GLY A 65 -16.57 -16.14 24.24
CA GLY A 65 -17.75 -16.07 23.38
C GLY A 65 -17.47 -16.21 21.89
N LYS A 66 -16.46 -17.01 21.49
CA LYS A 66 -15.99 -17.14 20.09
C LYS A 66 -15.58 -15.80 19.43
N LYS A 67 -15.22 -14.80 20.23
CA LYS A 67 -14.82 -13.47 19.73
C LYS A 67 -13.31 -13.26 19.83
N GLU A 68 -12.72 -13.62 20.94
CA GLU A 68 -11.31 -13.40 21.24
C GLU A 68 -10.71 -14.53 22.05
N ILE A 69 -9.40 -14.70 21.94
CA ILE A 69 -8.60 -15.65 22.69
C ILE A 69 -7.63 -14.85 23.56
N ILE A 70 -7.74 -15.02 24.87
CA ILE A 70 -6.84 -14.43 25.85
C ILE A 70 -5.89 -15.52 26.32
N SER A 71 -4.59 -15.32 26.12
CA SER A 71 -3.56 -16.24 26.58
C SER A 71 -2.83 -15.67 27.79
N GLY A 72 -2.57 -16.52 28.78
CA GLY A 72 -1.54 -16.27 29.78
C GLY A 72 -0.14 -16.39 29.17
N PRO A 73 0.92 -16.56 29.99
CA PRO A 73 2.27 -16.71 29.49
C PRO A 73 2.36 -17.80 28.43
N PHE A 74 2.95 -17.48 27.28
CA PHE A 74 3.14 -18.40 26.18
C PHE A 74 4.52 -18.22 25.56
N HIS A 75 5.04 -19.29 24.97
CA HIS A 75 6.32 -19.30 24.27
C HIS A 75 6.24 -20.20 23.03
N PHE A 76 7.17 -19.98 22.13
CA PHE A 76 7.33 -20.78 20.93
C PHE A 76 8.22 -21.98 21.23
N GLU A 77 7.81 -23.17 20.76
CA GLU A 77 8.61 -24.41 20.79
C GLU A 77 8.84 -24.89 19.35
N LEU A 78 10.06 -25.29 19.06
CA LEU A 78 10.46 -25.90 17.80
C LEU A 78 11.06 -27.29 18.12
N ASN A 79 10.43 -28.36 17.63
CA ASN A 79 10.79 -29.74 17.98
C ASN A 79 10.94 -29.94 19.48
N ASP A 80 9.96 -29.46 20.26
CA ASP A 80 9.91 -29.51 21.73
C ASP A 80 11.02 -28.74 22.47
N ILE A 81 11.81 -27.94 21.71
CA ILE A 81 12.83 -27.05 22.28
C ILE A 81 12.21 -25.66 22.47
N PRO A 82 12.11 -25.16 23.70
CA PRO A 82 11.58 -23.83 23.94
C PRO A 82 12.52 -22.76 23.41
N LEU A 83 12.01 -21.91 22.54
CA LEU A 83 12.74 -20.76 22.05
C LEU A 83 12.61 -19.58 23.05
N PRO A 84 13.61 -18.69 23.13
CA PRO A 84 13.57 -17.51 24.00
C PRO A 84 12.59 -16.43 23.48
N ILE A 85 11.56 -16.86 22.76
CA ILE A 85 10.51 -16.02 22.20
C ILE A 85 9.21 -16.36 22.95
N GLY A 86 8.85 -15.51 23.89
CA GLY A 86 7.64 -15.66 24.67
C GLY A 86 7.11 -14.31 25.14
N LEU A 87 5.83 -14.28 25.43
CA LEU A 87 5.16 -13.10 25.98
C LEU A 87 4.42 -13.48 27.26
N PRO A 88 4.31 -12.57 28.24
CA PRO A 88 3.63 -12.82 29.50
C PRO A 88 2.11 -12.99 29.33
N PHE A 89 1.54 -12.44 28.27
CA PHE A 89 0.13 -12.56 27.90
C PHE A 89 -0.06 -12.22 26.42
N GLY A 90 -1.19 -12.62 25.84
CA GLY A 90 -1.55 -12.28 24.47
C GLY A 90 -3.06 -12.24 24.26
N PHE A 91 -3.46 -11.38 23.35
CA PHE A 91 -4.83 -11.29 22.88
C PHE A 91 -4.84 -11.65 21.39
N PHE A 92 -5.59 -12.67 21.03
CA PHE A 92 -5.69 -13.13 19.65
C PHE A 92 -7.16 -13.09 19.23
N PRO A 93 -7.48 -12.55 18.06
CA PRO A 93 -8.83 -12.64 17.55
C PRO A 93 -9.18 -14.11 17.30
N TYR A 94 -10.38 -14.52 17.74
CA TYR A 94 -10.89 -15.83 17.40
C TYR A 94 -11.07 -15.90 15.88
N SER A 95 -10.45 -16.90 15.24
CA SER A 95 -10.47 -17.05 13.80
C SER A 95 -11.88 -17.41 13.31
N GLN A 96 -12.72 -16.39 13.13
CA GLN A 96 -13.89 -16.50 12.26
C GLN A 96 -13.48 -16.14 10.85
N PRO A 97 -14.17 -16.66 9.79
CA PRO A 97 -13.99 -16.12 8.44
C PRO A 97 -14.05 -14.60 8.54
N ARG A 98 -13.03 -13.93 8.06
CA ARG A 98 -12.90 -12.47 8.22
C ARG A 98 -14.15 -11.79 7.68
N GLU A 99 -15.03 -11.37 8.55
CA GLU A 99 -15.94 -10.28 8.20
C GLU A 99 -15.04 -9.10 7.84
N ALA A 100 -15.09 -8.67 6.58
CA ALA A 100 -14.34 -7.53 6.13
C ALA A 100 -14.60 -6.37 7.08
N GLY A 101 -13.53 -5.78 7.65
CA GLY A 101 -13.65 -4.57 8.44
C GLY A 101 -13.36 -4.65 9.94
N LYS A 102 -12.70 -5.70 10.44
CA LYS A 102 -12.24 -5.74 11.85
C LYS A 102 -10.76 -5.38 11.97
N SER A 103 -10.47 -4.43 12.85
CA SER A 103 -9.09 -4.07 13.21
C SER A 103 -8.41 -5.21 13.98
N GLY A 104 -7.10 -5.36 13.86
CA GLY A 104 -6.36 -6.41 14.52
C GLY A 104 -4.85 -6.30 14.38
N ILE A 105 -4.13 -7.04 15.21
CA ILE A 105 -2.68 -7.14 15.20
C ILE A 105 -2.25 -8.05 14.05
N ILE A 106 -1.19 -7.66 13.35
CA ILE A 106 -0.53 -8.45 12.32
C ILE A 106 0.72 -9.04 12.94
N ILE A 107 0.79 -10.38 12.98
CA ILE A 107 1.93 -11.09 13.53
C ILE A 107 3.11 -10.97 12.55
N PRO A 108 4.32 -10.58 13.01
CA PRO A 108 5.47 -10.46 12.14
C PRO A 108 5.95 -11.82 11.64
N THR A 109 6.50 -11.84 10.44
CA THR A 109 7.27 -12.95 9.91
C THR A 109 8.72 -12.82 10.37
N TYR A 110 9.35 -13.93 10.71
CA TYR A 110 10.76 -13.98 11.09
C TYR A 110 11.56 -14.82 10.10
N GLY A 111 12.83 -14.52 10.02
CA GLY A 111 13.75 -15.26 9.16
C GLY A 111 15.15 -14.65 9.19
N GLU A 112 16.03 -15.20 8.35
CA GLU A 112 17.37 -14.70 8.13
C GLU A 112 17.51 -14.19 6.70
N GLU A 113 18.16 -13.06 6.52
CA GLU A 113 18.38 -12.47 5.21
C GLU A 113 19.79 -12.78 4.69
N PRO A 114 19.90 -13.43 3.52
CA PRO A 114 21.20 -13.83 2.96
C PRO A 114 22.12 -12.64 2.63
N THR A 115 21.55 -11.46 2.43
CA THR A 115 22.27 -10.23 2.06
C THR A 115 23.06 -9.59 3.20
N GLY A 116 23.20 -10.28 4.33
CA GLY A 116 24.05 -9.84 5.43
C GLY A 116 23.40 -8.93 6.46
N ARG A 117 22.09 -8.62 6.37
CA ARG A 117 21.36 -7.87 7.40
C ARG A 117 21.00 -8.69 8.64
N GLY A 118 21.25 -10.00 8.61
CA GLY A 118 21.03 -10.92 9.72
C GLY A 118 19.58 -11.33 9.87
N PHE A 119 19.17 -11.65 11.10
CA PHE A 119 17.78 -12.02 11.40
C PHE A 119 16.85 -10.84 11.27
N TYR A 120 15.63 -11.10 10.83
CA TYR A 120 14.61 -10.08 10.69
C TYR A 120 13.27 -10.47 11.34
N LEU A 121 12.55 -9.45 11.76
CA LEU A 121 11.12 -9.48 11.98
C LEU A 121 10.48 -8.51 10.99
N ARG A 122 9.63 -8.99 10.08
CA ARG A 122 9.01 -8.18 9.01
C ARG A 122 7.51 -8.29 9.03
N GLU A 123 6.84 -7.26 8.47
CA GLU A 123 5.39 -7.22 8.24
C GLU A 123 4.53 -7.33 9.50
N GLY A 124 5.12 -7.22 10.68
CA GLY A 124 4.39 -7.10 11.93
C GLY A 124 3.77 -5.73 12.07
N GLY A 125 2.60 -5.65 12.71
CA GLY A 125 1.97 -4.35 12.88
C GLY A 125 0.50 -4.40 13.28
N TYR A 126 -0.27 -3.45 12.74
CA TYR A 126 -1.67 -3.29 13.07
C TYR A 126 -2.51 -2.97 11.83
N TYR A 127 -3.58 -3.70 11.65
CA TYR A 127 -4.59 -3.39 10.66
C TYR A 127 -5.71 -2.58 11.32
N TRP A 128 -5.93 -1.39 10.82
CA TRP A 128 -6.99 -0.49 11.27
C TRP A 128 -8.12 -0.44 10.24
N ALA A 129 -9.27 -0.96 10.59
CA ALA A 129 -10.50 -0.82 9.83
C ALA A 129 -11.11 0.56 10.15
N ALA A 130 -10.63 1.60 9.48
CA ALA A 130 -11.06 2.97 9.74
C ALA A 130 -12.53 3.21 9.34
N SER A 131 -13.02 2.51 8.32
CA SER A 131 -14.42 2.49 7.92
C SER A 131 -14.71 1.25 7.07
N GLU A 132 -15.97 1.02 6.71
CA GLU A 132 -16.39 -0.06 5.79
C GLU A 132 -15.69 -0.02 4.43
N ASN A 133 -15.21 1.15 4.01
CA ASN A 133 -14.60 1.37 2.71
C ASN A 133 -13.10 1.61 2.77
N ILE A 134 -12.52 1.76 3.97
CA ILE A 134 -11.12 2.15 4.16
C ILE A 134 -10.50 1.27 5.23
N GLY A 135 -9.51 0.47 4.83
CA GLY A 135 -8.65 -0.26 5.73
C GLY A 135 -7.21 0.22 5.60
N ILE A 136 -6.52 0.41 6.71
CA ILE A 136 -5.13 0.85 6.75
C ILE A 136 -4.29 -0.20 7.47
N ARG A 137 -3.25 -0.68 6.83
CA ARG A 137 -2.28 -1.61 7.40
C ARG A 137 -1.01 -0.83 7.74
N PHE A 138 -0.70 -0.73 9.00
CA PHE A 138 0.58 -0.24 9.49
C PHE A 138 1.49 -1.43 9.74
N THR A 139 2.69 -1.41 9.16
CA THR A 139 3.66 -2.49 9.31
C THR A 139 5.02 -1.95 9.75
N GLY A 140 5.73 -2.76 10.51
CA GLY A 140 7.09 -2.50 10.92
C GLY A 140 8.02 -3.64 10.54
N GLN A 141 9.29 -3.34 10.40
CA GLN A 141 10.36 -4.32 10.22
C GLN A 141 11.63 -3.89 10.94
N ILE A 142 12.35 -4.86 11.49
CA ILE A 142 13.61 -4.67 12.18
C ILE A 142 14.59 -5.77 11.80
N TYR A 143 15.88 -5.44 11.83
CA TYR A 143 16.97 -6.33 11.47
C TYR A 143 18.01 -6.39 12.58
N SER A 144 18.58 -7.57 12.85
CA SER A 144 19.53 -7.79 13.96
C SER A 144 20.86 -7.04 13.82
N LYS A 145 21.35 -6.84 12.59
CA LYS A 145 22.56 -6.06 12.31
C LYS A 145 22.31 -4.57 12.11
N GLY A 146 21.15 -4.11 12.50
CA GLY A 146 20.70 -2.73 12.36
C GLY A 146 19.86 -2.52 11.11
N GLY A 147 19.07 -1.47 11.16
CA GLY A 147 18.06 -1.16 10.17
C GLY A 147 16.66 -1.43 10.68
N TRP A 148 15.75 -0.60 10.20
CA TRP A 148 14.33 -0.70 10.51
C TRP A 148 13.52 -0.12 9.36
N GLY A 149 12.26 -0.48 9.28
CA GLY A 149 11.34 0.09 8.31
C GLY A 149 9.94 0.22 8.89
N LEU A 150 9.24 1.22 8.37
CA LEU A 150 7.83 1.46 8.65
C LEU A 150 7.06 1.52 7.34
N GLY A 151 5.89 0.93 7.33
CA GLY A 151 5.00 0.92 6.18
C GLY A 151 3.58 1.31 6.57
N ALA A 152 2.89 2.00 5.67
CA ALA A 152 1.45 2.22 5.75
C ALA A 152 0.84 1.89 4.39
N ASN A 153 -0.03 0.90 4.35
CA ASN A 153 -0.71 0.46 3.13
C ASN A 153 -2.21 0.55 3.33
N SER A 154 -2.91 1.15 2.38
CA SER A 154 -4.35 1.26 2.39
C SER A 154 -4.91 0.94 1.01
N GLN A 155 -5.96 0.15 0.99
CA GLN A 155 -6.83 0.00 -0.17
C GLN A 155 -8.20 0.50 0.24
N TYR A 156 -8.73 1.42 -0.54
CA TYR A 156 -10.04 1.99 -0.28
C TYR A 156 -10.91 1.90 -1.53
N ASN A 157 -12.14 1.49 -1.32
CA ASN A 157 -13.10 1.32 -2.40
C ASN A 157 -14.50 1.66 -1.90
N LYS A 158 -15.16 2.56 -2.61
CA LYS A 158 -16.57 2.81 -2.41
C LYS A 158 -17.31 2.50 -3.69
N ARG A 159 -18.12 1.45 -3.65
CA ARG A 159 -18.89 0.97 -4.81
C ARG A 159 -19.61 2.12 -5.51
N TYR A 160 -19.46 2.21 -6.83
CA TYR A 160 -20.02 3.27 -7.68
C TYR A 160 -19.55 4.71 -7.39
N ARG A 161 -18.48 4.90 -6.62
CA ARG A 161 -17.93 6.24 -6.34
C ARG A 161 -16.46 6.37 -6.66
N PHE A 162 -15.60 5.58 -6.03
CA PHE A 162 -14.17 5.64 -6.22
C PHE A 162 -13.47 4.35 -5.80
N THR A 163 -12.32 4.11 -6.38
CA THR A 163 -11.35 3.13 -5.94
C THR A 163 -9.98 3.78 -5.85
N GLY A 164 -9.15 3.29 -4.94
CA GLY A 164 -7.80 3.78 -4.82
C GLY A 164 -6.95 2.94 -3.88
N SER A 165 -5.66 3.20 -3.92
CA SER A 165 -4.67 2.59 -3.04
C SER A 165 -3.64 3.63 -2.61
N PHE A 166 -3.11 3.44 -1.43
CA PHE A 166 -2.05 4.25 -0.87
C PHE A 166 -1.01 3.32 -0.25
N ASN A 167 0.25 3.54 -0.54
CA ASN A 167 1.36 2.80 0.02
C ASN A 167 2.49 3.77 0.34
N LEU A 168 2.89 3.81 1.59
CA LEU A 168 4.03 4.57 2.09
C LEU A 168 5.00 3.60 2.73
N ALA A 169 6.26 3.69 2.37
CA ALA A 169 7.34 2.94 2.97
C ALA A 169 8.49 3.89 3.34
N LEU A 170 9.02 3.73 4.55
CA LEU A 170 10.19 4.41 5.05
C LEU A 170 11.13 3.37 5.63
N ASN A 171 12.31 3.23 5.07
CA ASN A 171 13.29 2.23 5.45
C ASN A 171 14.61 2.90 5.80
N ARG A 172 15.18 2.54 6.93
CA ARG A 172 16.56 2.87 7.29
C ARG A 172 17.38 1.60 7.22
N ASN A 173 18.15 1.49 6.16
CA ASN A 173 19.03 0.34 5.92
C ASN A 173 20.41 0.60 6.55
N SER A 174 20.95 -0.42 7.18
CA SER A 174 22.33 -0.46 7.65
C SER A 174 23.02 -1.60 6.94
N ASN A 175 23.88 -1.28 6.00
CA ASN A 175 24.66 -2.23 5.22
C ASN A 175 26.14 -1.93 5.43
N GLY A 176 26.99 -2.92 5.30
CA GLY A 176 28.43 -2.78 5.44
C GLY A 176 28.99 -3.70 6.52
N ASP A 177 30.30 -3.76 6.58
CA ASP A 177 31.01 -4.51 7.61
C ASP A 177 30.91 -3.80 8.96
N GLU A 178 31.15 -4.54 10.03
CA GLU A 178 31.13 -4.04 11.41
C GLU A 178 32.02 -2.80 11.61
N PHE A 179 33.07 -2.69 10.78
CA PHE A 179 34.05 -1.58 10.83
C PHE A 179 33.64 -0.36 9.98
N SER A 180 32.73 -0.50 9.03
CA SER A 180 32.28 0.60 8.15
C SER A 180 30.79 0.50 7.83
N PRO A 181 29.89 0.74 8.79
CA PRO A 181 28.45 0.67 8.56
C PRO A 181 27.97 1.84 7.70
N THR A 182 27.47 1.53 6.53
CA THR A 182 26.79 2.52 5.68
C THR A 182 25.32 2.58 6.04
N LYS A 183 24.88 3.72 6.59
CA LYS A 183 23.48 3.97 6.94
C LYS A 183 22.82 4.79 5.84
N ARG A 184 21.67 4.33 5.36
CA ARG A 184 20.87 5.03 4.36
C ARG A 184 19.40 5.00 4.74
N THR A 185 18.73 6.10 4.42
CA THR A 185 17.28 6.21 4.57
C THR A 185 16.63 6.28 3.20
N ASP A 186 15.73 5.36 2.92
CA ASP A 186 14.97 5.24 1.68
C ASP A 186 13.49 5.40 1.97
N PHE A 187 12.78 6.05 1.05
CA PHE A 187 11.34 6.17 1.13
C PHE A 187 10.69 5.87 -0.23
N ALA A 188 9.44 5.42 -0.19
CA ALA A 188 8.59 5.31 -1.36
C ALA A 188 7.15 5.68 -0.99
N LEU A 189 6.52 6.44 -1.87
CA LEU A 189 5.12 6.80 -1.82
C LEU A 189 4.46 6.39 -3.12
N GLN A 190 3.43 5.57 -3.05
CA GLN A 190 2.59 5.21 -4.18
C GLN A 190 1.14 5.53 -3.82
N TRP A 191 0.48 6.29 -4.66
CA TRP A 191 -0.92 6.61 -4.49
C TRP A 191 -1.64 6.53 -5.82
N SER A 192 -2.71 5.76 -5.85
CA SER A 192 -3.60 5.70 -6.99
C SER A 192 -5.02 6.07 -6.57
N HIS A 193 -5.69 6.86 -7.38
CA HIS A 193 -7.07 7.26 -7.14
C HIS A 193 -7.83 7.39 -8.44
N SER A 194 -8.93 6.67 -8.54
CA SER A 194 -9.80 6.68 -9.72
C SER A 194 -11.25 6.75 -9.26
N PRO A 195 -11.86 7.94 -9.20
CA PRO A 195 -13.29 8.06 -9.01
C PRO A 195 -14.03 7.58 -10.26
N GLN A 196 -15.17 6.95 -10.06
CA GLN A 196 -16.01 6.61 -11.20
C GLN A 196 -16.53 7.88 -11.86
N SER A 197 -16.27 7.97 -13.16
CA SER A 197 -16.76 9.04 -14.00
C SER A 197 -18.29 9.04 -13.96
N ARG A 198 -18.87 10.11 -13.45
CA ARG A 198 -20.32 10.34 -13.49
C ARG A 198 -20.58 11.52 -14.40
N GLY A 199 -21.18 11.26 -15.55
CA GLY A 199 -21.51 12.30 -16.51
C GLY A 199 -20.29 12.84 -17.23
N ASN A 200 -20.06 14.16 -17.15
CA ASN A 200 -19.17 14.88 -18.06
C ASN A 200 -17.76 15.11 -17.52
N SER A 201 -17.34 14.45 -16.44
CA SER A 201 -15.99 14.64 -15.89
C SER A 201 -15.35 13.29 -15.54
N SER A 202 -14.05 13.18 -15.79
CA SER A 202 -13.23 12.06 -15.34
C SER A 202 -11.96 12.57 -14.65
N PHE A 203 -11.53 11.84 -13.64
CA PHE A 203 -10.30 12.09 -12.91
C PHE A 203 -9.55 10.78 -12.71
N SER A 204 -8.26 10.80 -12.87
CA SER A 204 -7.38 9.69 -12.49
C SER A 204 -6.06 10.23 -11.98
N ALA A 205 -5.55 9.62 -10.93
CA ALA A 205 -4.25 9.95 -10.36
C ALA A 205 -3.47 8.66 -10.10
N SER A 206 -2.21 8.66 -10.50
CA SER A 206 -1.22 7.63 -10.19
C SER A 206 0.08 8.34 -9.84
N VAL A 207 0.37 8.45 -8.55
CA VAL A 207 1.54 9.14 -8.02
C VAL A 207 2.51 8.10 -7.49
N ASN A 208 3.72 8.09 -8.02
CA ASN A 208 4.82 7.26 -7.56
C ASN A 208 6.03 8.18 -7.31
N ILE A 209 6.50 8.19 -6.09
CA ILE A 209 7.67 8.97 -5.67
C ILE A 209 8.52 8.05 -4.81
N ALA A 210 9.82 7.97 -5.07
CA ALA A 210 10.72 7.20 -4.25
C ALA A 210 12.12 7.83 -4.23
N SER A 211 12.89 7.51 -3.19
CA SER A 211 14.31 7.81 -3.20
C SER A 211 15.02 7.05 -4.33
N ASN A 212 16.09 7.61 -4.88
CA ASN A 212 16.82 7.02 -6.02
C ASN A 212 17.31 5.60 -5.76
N SER A 213 17.57 5.28 -4.52
CA SER A 213 18.10 3.99 -4.09
C SER A 213 17.04 3.00 -3.61
N TYR A 214 15.77 3.42 -3.53
CA TYR A 214 14.72 2.58 -2.96
C TYR A 214 14.58 1.24 -3.67
N ASN A 215 14.51 1.25 -5.00
CA ASN A 215 14.32 0.04 -5.80
C ASN A 215 15.50 -0.94 -5.69
N GLN A 216 16.72 -0.43 -5.52
CA GLN A 216 17.91 -1.26 -5.43
C GLN A 216 18.06 -2.00 -4.09
N PHE A 217 17.53 -1.42 -3.00
CA PHE A 217 17.79 -1.93 -1.66
C PHE A 217 16.55 -2.42 -0.90
N ASN A 218 15.36 -2.13 -1.41
CA ASN A 218 14.12 -2.44 -0.70
C ASN A 218 13.14 -3.30 -1.52
N ASN A 219 13.46 -3.61 -2.79
CA ASN A 219 12.63 -4.47 -3.63
C ASN A 219 13.27 -5.83 -3.83
N TYR A 220 12.48 -6.88 -3.60
CA TYR A 220 12.87 -8.27 -3.82
C TYR A 220 12.45 -8.78 -5.21
N ASN A 221 11.66 -7.99 -5.95
CA ASN A 221 11.25 -8.31 -7.31
C ASN A 221 12.32 -7.80 -8.30
N SER A 222 12.87 -8.70 -9.11
CA SER A 222 13.91 -8.38 -10.08
C SER A 222 13.50 -7.32 -11.11
N GLN A 223 12.24 -7.28 -11.52
CA GLN A 223 11.74 -6.24 -12.43
C GLN A 223 11.76 -4.85 -11.79
N GLN A 224 11.34 -4.75 -10.53
CA GLN A 224 11.36 -3.48 -9.79
C GLN A 224 12.79 -3.06 -9.44
N TYR A 225 13.64 -4.03 -9.11
CA TYR A 225 15.07 -3.79 -8.88
C TYR A 225 15.75 -3.17 -10.10
N LEU A 226 15.42 -3.64 -11.31
CA LEU A 226 15.97 -3.16 -12.57
C LEU A 226 15.27 -1.89 -13.10
N SER A 227 14.16 -1.48 -12.50
CA SER A 227 13.43 -0.29 -12.94
C SER A 227 14.11 0.99 -12.46
N ASN A 228 14.63 1.74 -13.41
CA ASN A 228 15.30 3.01 -13.17
C ASN A 228 14.39 4.21 -13.37
N THR A 229 13.14 4.01 -13.78
CA THR A 229 12.20 5.09 -14.06
C THR A 229 10.96 4.98 -13.18
N ILE A 230 10.64 6.07 -12.50
CA ILE A 230 9.46 6.21 -11.65
C ILE A 230 8.57 7.27 -12.29
N GLY A 231 7.36 6.88 -12.69
CA GLY A 231 6.40 7.76 -13.36
C GLY A 231 5.20 8.08 -12.49
N SER A 232 4.79 9.34 -12.51
CA SER A 232 3.55 9.81 -11.89
C SER A 232 2.70 10.53 -12.93
N SER A 233 1.40 10.37 -12.86
CA SER A 233 0.46 11.06 -13.72
C SER A 233 -0.82 11.42 -12.99
N VAL A 234 -1.32 12.62 -13.23
CA VAL A 234 -2.63 13.08 -12.77
C VAL A 234 -3.36 13.66 -13.95
N GLN A 235 -4.55 13.18 -14.21
CA GLN A 235 -5.36 13.61 -15.34
C GLN A 235 -6.76 13.99 -14.89
N TYR A 236 -7.23 15.12 -15.37
CA TYR A 236 -8.61 15.56 -15.21
C TYR A 236 -9.17 15.99 -16.56
N THR A 237 -10.34 15.47 -16.92
CA THR A 237 -11.06 15.89 -18.12
C THR A 237 -12.49 16.28 -17.75
N LYS A 238 -13.01 17.31 -18.41
CA LYS A 238 -14.38 17.76 -18.25
C LYS A 238 -15.00 18.12 -19.59
N ASN A 239 -16.16 17.56 -19.84
CA ASN A 239 -16.98 17.88 -21.00
C ASN A 239 -18.13 18.78 -20.56
N PHE A 240 -18.30 19.91 -21.24
CA PHE A 240 -19.43 20.81 -21.05
C PHE A 240 -20.42 20.57 -22.19
N GLY A 241 -21.45 19.78 -21.89
CA GLY A 241 -22.36 19.28 -22.90
C GLY A 241 -21.65 18.39 -23.94
N GLN A 242 -22.10 18.47 -25.19
CA GLN A 242 -21.48 17.77 -26.32
C GLN A 242 -20.50 18.63 -27.10
N THR A 243 -20.39 19.91 -26.76
CA THR A 243 -19.70 20.90 -27.59
C THR A 243 -18.30 21.21 -27.08
N VAL A 244 -18.10 21.33 -25.78
CA VAL A 244 -16.82 21.76 -25.21
C VAL A 244 -16.18 20.63 -24.42
N ARG A 245 -14.91 20.35 -24.68
CA ARG A 245 -14.09 19.40 -23.92
C ARG A 245 -12.85 20.11 -23.42
N THR A 246 -12.56 19.95 -22.13
CA THR A 246 -11.35 20.47 -21.50
C THR A 246 -10.62 19.36 -20.78
N GLY A 247 -9.31 19.43 -20.75
CA GLY A 247 -8.48 18.48 -20.01
C GLY A 247 -7.20 19.13 -19.53
N ILE A 248 -6.72 18.64 -18.41
CA ILE A 248 -5.40 18.94 -17.87
C ILE A 248 -4.74 17.63 -17.46
N SER A 249 -3.50 17.44 -17.84
CA SER A 249 -2.68 16.32 -17.41
C SER A 249 -1.36 16.81 -16.86
N LEU A 250 -0.96 16.23 -15.73
CA LEU A 250 0.35 16.40 -15.12
C LEU A 250 1.09 15.08 -15.27
N ARG A 251 2.35 15.13 -15.70
CA ARG A 251 3.23 13.98 -15.79
C ARG A 251 4.55 14.31 -15.12
N ILE A 252 5.03 13.39 -14.31
CA ILE A 252 6.32 13.49 -13.63
C ILE A 252 7.04 12.17 -13.88
N ASN A 253 8.26 12.23 -14.41
CA ASN A 253 9.14 11.08 -14.57
C ASN A 253 10.45 11.35 -13.84
N GLN A 254 10.87 10.41 -13.05
CA GLN A 254 12.14 10.42 -12.33
C GLN A 254 12.99 9.25 -12.80
N ASN A 255 14.19 9.54 -13.27
CA ASN A 255 15.18 8.51 -13.54
C ASN A 255 16.13 8.39 -12.34
N THR A 256 16.11 7.23 -11.68
CA THR A 256 16.86 7.01 -10.43
C THR A 256 18.35 6.86 -10.65
N THR A 257 18.80 6.46 -11.85
CA THR A 257 20.21 6.29 -12.19
C THR A 257 20.84 7.61 -12.59
N THR A 258 20.21 8.33 -13.52
CA THR A 258 20.74 9.61 -14.02
C THR A 258 20.36 10.78 -13.13
N ARG A 259 19.46 10.56 -12.15
CA ARG A 259 18.89 11.59 -11.26
C ARG A 259 18.18 12.73 -12.02
N VAL A 260 17.73 12.43 -13.23
CA VAL A 260 16.97 13.39 -14.04
C VAL A 260 15.51 13.33 -13.60
N PHE A 261 14.93 14.50 -13.45
CA PHE A 261 13.53 14.71 -13.11
C PHE A 261 12.87 15.52 -14.21
N ASP A 262 11.87 14.93 -14.86
CA ASP A 262 11.07 15.57 -15.89
C ASP A 262 9.65 15.76 -15.40
N ALA A 263 9.16 17.00 -15.42
CA ALA A 263 7.77 17.33 -15.14
C ALA A 263 7.14 17.98 -16.36
N GLY A 264 5.94 17.57 -16.69
CA GLY A 264 5.18 18.12 -17.81
C GLY A 264 3.73 18.35 -17.44
N THR A 265 3.18 19.46 -17.91
CA THR A 265 1.75 19.76 -17.84
C THR A 265 1.23 19.95 -19.26
N GLU A 266 0.18 19.20 -19.58
CA GLU A 266 -0.55 19.38 -20.83
C GLU A 266 -1.93 19.93 -20.53
N PHE A 267 -2.32 20.92 -21.27
CA PHE A 267 -3.66 21.48 -21.27
C PHE A 267 -4.30 21.30 -22.64
N ASN A 268 -5.52 20.82 -22.67
CA ASN A 268 -6.29 20.72 -23.90
C ASN A 268 -7.67 21.36 -23.74
N PHE A 269 -8.08 22.07 -24.76
CA PHE A 269 -9.39 22.66 -24.91
C PHE A 269 -9.89 22.37 -26.32
N GLY A 270 -11.02 21.71 -26.42
CA GLY A 270 -11.64 21.36 -27.70
C GLY A 270 -13.06 21.90 -27.76
N LEU A 271 -13.38 22.52 -28.87
CA LEU A 271 -14.73 22.86 -29.27
C LEU A 271 -15.13 21.90 -30.39
N ASN A 272 -15.99 20.93 -30.10
CA ASN A 272 -16.47 19.99 -31.09
C ASN A 272 -17.18 20.75 -32.21
N GLN A 273 -17.10 20.20 -33.41
CA GLN A 273 -17.76 20.83 -34.55
C GLN A 273 -19.23 21.06 -34.29
N PHE A 274 -19.65 22.28 -34.37
CA PHE A 274 -21.05 22.70 -34.31
C PHE A 274 -21.40 23.57 -35.50
N GLN A 275 -22.68 23.67 -35.82
CA GLN A 275 -23.20 24.43 -36.92
C GLN A 275 -23.86 25.73 -36.38
N PRO A 276 -23.13 26.86 -36.28
CA PRO A 276 -23.63 28.07 -35.61
C PRO A 276 -24.83 28.71 -36.34
N PHE A 277 -24.92 28.50 -37.64
CA PHE A 277 -25.96 29.11 -38.47
C PHE A 277 -27.11 28.16 -38.83
N LYS A 278 -27.08 26.92 -38.34
CA LYS A 278 -28.15 25.93 -38.61
C LYS A 278 -29.45 26.37 -37.92
N ARG A 279 -30.48 26.60 -38.70
CA ARG A 279 -31.81 26.89 -38.20
C ARG A 279 -32.49 25.62 -37.69
N LYS A 280 -33.28 25.73 -36.64
CA LYS A 280 -33.91 24.60 -35.94
C LYS A 280 -34.82 23.72 -36.83
N ASN A 281 -35.32 24.26 -37.94
CA ASN A 281 -36.23 23.59 -38.88
C ASN A 281 -35.70 23.60 -40.34
N SER A 282 -34.38 23.74 -40.56
CA SER A 282 -33.78 23.73 -41.91
C SER A 282 -33.50 22.31 -42.37
N ILE A 283 -33.83 22.00 -43.63
CA ILE A 283 -33.51 20.74 -44.28
C ILE A 283 -32.00 20.68 -44.68
N GLY A 284 -31.22 21.75 -44.45
CA GLY A 284 -29.77 21.74 -44.61
C GLY A 284 -29.26 22.09 -46.02
N ASP A 285 -30.09 22.63 -46.90
CA ASP A 285 -29.75 22.92 -48.30
C ASP A 285 -28.99 24.23 -48.53
N ARG A 286 -28.84 25.08 -47.47
CA ARG A 286 -28.12 26.35 -47.61
C ARG A 286 -26.66 26.17 -47.21
N PHE A 287 -25.75 26.84 -47.95
CA PHE A 287 -24.31 26.87 -47.63
C PHE A 287 -24.02 27.21 -46.18
N LEU A 288 -24.74 28.22 -45.61
CA LEU A 288 -24.57 28.62 -44.21
C LEU A 288 -25.03 27.57 -43.19
N ASP A 289 -26.02 26.73 -43.54
CA ASP A 289 -26.48 25.64 -42.66
C ASP A 289 -25.46 24.49 -42.61
N GLN A 290 -24.59 24.36 -43.60
CA GLN A 290 -23.53 23.35 -43.71
C GLN A 290 -22.21 23.82 -43.08
N PHE A 291 -22.09 25.11 -42.73
CA PHE A 291 -20.88 25.65 -42.12
C PHE A 291 -20.68 25.04 -40.73
N ARG A 292 -19.52 24.42 -40.54
CA ARG A 292 -19.13 23.78 -39.28
C ARG A 292 -17.93 24.51 -38.71
N LEU A 293 -18.02 24.89 -37.46
CA LEU A 293 -16.92 25.49 -36.69
C LEU A 293 -16.49 24.52 -35.60
N GLY A 294 -15.19 24.23 -35.57
CA GLY A 294 -14.55 23.46 -34.50
C GLY A 294 -13.22 24.14 -34.18
N LEU A 295 -12.81 24.08 -32.94
CA LEU A 295 -11.55 24.62 -32.46
C LEU A 295 -10.91 23.62 -31.50
N ASP A 296 -9.65 23.28 -31.74
CA ASP A 296 -8.83 22.53 -30.83
C ASP A 296 -7.60 23.37 -30.46
N PHE A 297 -7.44 23.57 -29.17
CA PHE A 297 -6.29 24.22 -28.58
C PHE A 297 -5.62 23.28 -27.61
N SER A 298 -4.32 23.07 -27.76
CA SER A 298 -3.51 22.33 -26.80
C SER A 298 -2.21 23.08 -26.52
N GLY A 299 -1.83 23.12 -25.27
CA GLY A 299 -0.56 23.67 -24.82
C GLY A 299 0.13 22.70 -23.87
N SER A 300 1.44 22.65 -23.91
CA SER A 300 2.24 21.88 -22.96
C SER A 300 3.36 22.76 -22.39
N VAL A 301 3.63 22.54 -21.10
CA VAL A 301 4.77 23.11 -20.41
C VAL A 301 5.56 21.96 -19.85
N SER A 302 6.84 21.88 -20.18
CA SER A 302 7.74 20.87 -19.62
C SER A 302 8.90 21.52 -18.88
N MET A 303 9.33 20.88 -17.82
CA MET A 303 10.46 21.27 -17.01
C MET A 303 11.34 20.05 -16.79
N THR A 304 12.60 20.13 -17.19
CA THR A 304 13.60 19.10 -16.95
C THR A 304 14.65 19.66 -16.00
N ASN A 305 14.89 18.96 -14.89
CA ASN A 305 15.99 19.27 -13.99
C ASN A 305 17.11 18.26 -14.22
N GLN A 306 18.18 18.71 -14.84
CA GLN A 306 19.37 17.94 -15.08
C GLN A 306 20.51 18.50 -14.25
N VAL A 307 20.90 17.79 -13.18
CA VAL A 307 22.05 18.14 -12.35
C VAL A 307 23.30 17.51 -12.96
N SER A 308 23.84 18.13 -13.99
CA SER A 308 25.07 17.64 -14.65
C SER A 308 26.32 18.43 -14.30
N ASP A 309 26.21 19.58 -13.64
CA ASP A 309 27.34 20.46 -13.28
C ASP A 309 26.92 21.40 -12.12
N PRO A 310 27.85 22.17 -11.49
CA PRO A 310 27.53 23.02 -10.34
C PRO A 310 26.44 24.08 -10.57
N TYR A 311 25.84 24.11 -11.73
CA TYR A 311 24.73 24.99 -12.06
C TYR A 311 23.47 24.17 -12.34
N THR A 312 22.41 24.37 -11.56
CA THR A 312 21.09 23.82 -11.86
C THR A 312 20.47 24.61 -13.01
N ARG A 313 20.28 23.97 -14.15
CA ARG A 313 19.66 24.56 -15.32
C ARG A 313 18.21 24.12 -15.41
N TYR A 314 17.28 25.05 -15.40
CA TYR A 314 15.87 24.80 -15.66
C TYR A 314 15.56 25.26 -17.09
N GLU A 315 15.15 24.33 -17.93
CA GLU A 315 14.65 24.63 -19.26
C GLU A 315 13.13 24.55 -19.27
N PHE A 316 12.48 25.61 -19.66
CA PHE A 316 11.04 25.65 -19.86
C PHE A 316 10.78 25.72 -21.37
N ASP A 317 10.18 24.67 -21.90
CA ASP A 317 9.70 24.65 -23.27
C ASP A 317 8.18 24.76 -23.28
N VAL A 318 7.68 25.86 -23.84
CA VAL A 318 6.24 26.03 -24.08
C VAL A 318 6.00 25.76 -25.57
N TYR A 319 5.33 24.67 -25.85
CA TYR A 319 4.95 24.30 -27.21
C TYR A 319 3.47 24.61 -27.46
N PRO A 320 3.10 25.74 -28.03
CA PRO A 320 1.83 25.87 -28.70
C PRO A 320 1.90 25.01 -29.97
N ARG A 321 0.90 24.21 -30.23
CA ARG A 321 0.83 23.26 -31.36
C ARG A 321 0.82 23.93 -32.74
N SER A 322 0.91 25.25 -32.81
CA SER A 322 1.18 26.04 -34.03
C SER A 322 2.62 26.51 -34.00
N SER A 323 3.44 25.90 -34.77
CA SER A 323 4.79 26.18 -35.31
C SER A 323 5.77 27.19 -34.65
N ASN A 324 5.47 27.83 -33.55
CA ASN A 324 6.38 28.75 -32.86
C ASN A 324 6.57 28.32 -31.40
N SER A 325 7.72 27.74 -31.12
CA SER A 325 8.14 27.45 -29.76
C SER A 325 8.71 28.70 -29.08
N ILE A 326 8.22 29.00 -27.87
CA ILE A 326 8.85 30.00 -27.00
C ILE A 326 9.75 29.25 -26.04
N ARG A 327 11.06 29.41 -26.17
CA ARG A 327 12.05 28.81 -25.29
C ARG A 327 12.49 29.79 -24.24
N GLY A 328 12.26 29.51 -22.97
CA GLY A 328 12.78 30.30 -21.85
C GLY A 328 13.83 29.51 -21.06
N ILE A 329 14.99 30.09 -20.83
CA ILE A 329 16.05 29.53 -20.02
C ILE A 329 16.19 30.38 -18.76
N ILE A 330 15.99 29.80 -17.58
CA ILE A 330 16.28 30.43 -16.30
C ILE A 330 17.53 29.78 -15.71
N GLN A 331 18.61 30.49 -15.61
CA GLN A 331 19.82 30.07 -14.92
C GLN A 331 19.77 30.60 -13.47
N LYS A 332 19.77 29.72 -12.49
CA LYS A 332 20.04 30.12 -11.09
C LYS A 332 21.48 29.78 -10.74
N PRO A 333 22.22 30.74 -10.12
CA PRO A 333 23.55 30.41 -9.61
C PRO A 333 23.45 29.32 -8.52
N PHE A 334 24.38 28.39 -8.59
CA PHE A 334 24.53 27.34 -7.61
C PHE A 334 24.89 27.96 -6.25
N ILE A 335 24.09 27.71 -5.24
CA ILE A 335 24.47 27.93 -3.85
C ILE A 335 25.05 26.61 -3.38
N PRO A 336 26.37 26.50 -3.11
CA PRO A 336 26.93 25.28 -2.56
C PRO A 336 26.27 25.02 -1.21
N GLN A 337 25.55 23.90 -1.08
CA GLN A 337 25.19 23.39 0.22
C GLN A 337 26.47 22.86 0.85
N ASN A 338 27.03 23.64 1.75
CA ASN A 338 28.15 23.23 2.55
C ASN A 338 27.79 21.97 3.35
N ALA A 339 28.69 20.99 3.22
CA ALA A 339 29.08 19.86 4.02
C ALA A 339 28.14 19.36 5.12
#